data_ec8cc50adf464abacb037d2053156a00
#
_entry.id   ec8cc50adf464abacb037d2053156a00
#
_cell.length_a   1.000
_cell.length_b   1.000
_cell.length_c   1.000
_cell.angle_alpha   90.00
_cell.angle_beta   90.00
_cell.angle_gamma   90.00
#
_symmetry.space_group_name_H-M   'P 1'
#
loop_
_entity.id
_entity.type
_entity.pdbx_description
1 polymer ?
#
loop_
_entity_poly.entity_id
_entity_poly.type
_entity_poly.pdbx_seq_one_letter_code
_entity_poly.pdbx_strand_id
1 'polypeptide(L)'
;MPTQPQRSSKKLFGVVVLNAVITLSEFIGGIMSGSLSLVSDAFHNLSDTLAIIFSYRAQKMARKEANKKRTYGYQRLEILSAFINSFILIILSLFLTVEAFKRFTSPEKINSHLMLTVAVIGLLANLFSVLLLRQEADESLNIKSSYLHLLSDTLSSVSVIIGAILIRFFDIYWIDPVLSLIHI
;
A
#
# COMPACT_ATOMS: atom_id res chain seq x y z
N MET A 1 31.22 7.43 -14.04
CA MET A 1 30.34 6.51 -13.29
C MET A 1 29.54 7.33 -12.31
N PRO A 2 28.20 7.24 -12.25
CA PRO A 2 27.42 7.96 -11.25
C PRO A 2 27.83 7.50 -9.86
N THR A 3 27.98 8.44 -8.94
CA THR A 3 28.32 8.19 -7.53
C THR A 3 27.24 7.33 -6.86
N GLN A 4 27.59 6.44 -5.94
CA GLN A 4 26.66 5.52 -5.23
C GLN A 4 25.33 6.16 -4.77
N PRO A 5 25.29 7.37 -4.20
CA PRO A 5 24.03 8.02 -3.78
C PRO A 5 23.05 8.29 -4.92
N GLN A 6 23.54 8.58 -6.15
CA GLN A 6 22.66 8.84 -7.29
C GLN A 6 22.04 7.57 -7.87
N ARG A 7 22.76 6.44 -7.77
CA ARG A 7 22.27 5.13 -8.24
C ARG A 7 21.16 4.59 -7.35
N SER A 8 21.33 4.73 -6.05
CA SER A 8 20.33 4.36 -5.03
C SER A 8 19.03 5.18 -5.18
N SER A 9 19.14 6.50 -5.41
CA SER A 9 17.98 7.37 -5.62
C SER A 9 17.15 7.00 -6.88
N LYS A 10 17.81 6.61 -7.98
CA LYS A 10 17.11 6.19 -9.19
C LYS A 10 16.37 4.87 -9.04
N LYS A 11 16.97 3.91 -8.33
CA LYS A 11 16.33 2.63 -8.03
C LYS A 11 15.11 2.83 -7.13
N LEU A 12 15.25 3.60 -6.08
CA LEU A 12 14.14 3.95 -5.17
C LEU A 12 12.99 4.62 -5.93
N PHE A 13 13.28 5.56 -6.82
CA PHE A 13 12.26 6.18 -7.68
C PHE A 13 11.55 5.15 -8.57
N GLY A 14 12.32 4.24 -9.20
CA GLY A 14 11.75 3.17 -10.02
C GLY A 14 10.81 2.26 -9.22
N VAL A 15 11.19 1.90 -7.99
CA VAL A 15 10.36 1.10 -7.08
C VAL A 15 9.08 1.85 -6.71
N VAL A 16 9.15 3.14 -6.40
CA VAL A 16 7.95 3.95 -6.09
C VAL A 16 6.98 4.00 -7.27
N VAL A 17 7.49 4.19 -8.50
CA VAL A 17 6.64 4.18 -9.70
C VAL A 17 6.01 2.80 -9.92
N LEU A 18 6.80 1.73 -9.76
CA LEU A 18 6.29 0.37 -9.88
C LEU A 18 5.20 0.08 -8.85
N ASN A 19 5.42 0.46 -7.58
CA ASN A 19 4.42 0.31 -6.52
C ASN A 19 3.12 1.07 -6.83
N ALA A 20 3.21 2.29 -7.36
CA ALA A 20 2.02 3.05 -7.77
C ALA A 20 1.24 2.36 -8.90
N VAL A 21 1.93 1.74 -9.87
CA VAL A 21 1.30 0.96 -10.94
C VAL A 21 0.63 -0.30 -10.40
N ILE A 22 1.28 -0.99 -9.46
CA ILE A 22 0.70 -2.17 -8.79
C ILE A 22 -0.57 -1.77 -8.04
N THR A 23 -0.50 -0.75 -7.18
CA THR A 23 -1.63 -0.24 -6.40
C THR A 23 -2.83 0.09 -7.30
N LEU A 24 -2.59 0.74 -8.44
CA LEU A 24 -3.65 1.03 -9.39
C LEU A 24 -4.22 -0.24 -10.03
N SER A 25 -3.36 -1.20 -10.36
CA SER A 25 -3.78 -2.48 -10.93
C SER A 25 -4.59 -3.32 -9.95
N GLU A 26 -4.19 -3.34 -8.67
CA GLU A 26 -4.91 -4.00 -7.57
C GLU A 26 -6.25 -3.34 -7.31
N PHE A 27 -6.32 -2.02 -7.32
CA PHE A 27 -7.57 -1.29 -7.15
C PHE A 27 -8.57 -1.60 -8.27
N ILE A 28 -8.15 -1.47 -9.53
CA ILE A 28 -9.00 -1.76 -10.69
C ILE A 28 -9.36 -3.25 -10.72
N GLY A 29 -8.38 -4.13 -10.55
CA GLY A 29 -8.57 -5.57 -10.53
C GLY A 29 -9.44 -6.05 -9.38
N GLY A 30 -9.32 -5.44 -8.21
CA GLY A 30 -10.16 -5.70 -7.04
C GLY A 30 -11.63 -5.36 -7.29
N ILE A 31 -11.91 -4.18 -7.84
CA ILE A 31 -13.27 -3.78 -8.22
C ILE A 31 -13.83 -4.71 -9.31
N MET A 32 -13.06 -5.00 -10.35
CA MET A 32 -13.52 -5.85 -11.47
C MET A 32 -13.69 -7.32 -11.10
N SER A 33 -12.89 -7.83 -10.18
CA SER A 33 -13.02 -9.21 -9.67
C SER A 33 -14.06 -9.36 -8.57
N GLY A 34 -14.46 -8.27 -7.93
CA GLY A 34 -15.28 -8.28 -6.72
C GLY A 34 -14.49 -8.66 -5.46
N SER A 35 -13.15 -8.67 -5.49
CA SER A 35 -12.29 -9.03 -4.36
C SER A 35 -12.09 -7.86 -3.41
N LEU A 36 -12.52 -8.03 -2.17
CA LEU A 36 -12.34 -7.04 -1.12
C LEU A 36 -10.89 -7.00 -0.62
N SER A 37 -10.21 -8.15 -0.62
CA SER A 37 -8.79 -8.23 -0.20
C SER A 37 -7.87 -7.46 -1.14
N LEU A 38 -8.06 -7.52 -2.48
CA LEU A 38 -7.30 -6.70 -3.43
C LEU A 38 -7.59 -5.21 -3.27
N VAL A 39 -8.84 -4.85 -3.01
CA VAL A 39 -9.22 -3.44 -2.76
C VAL A 39 -8.60 -2.94 -1.45
N SER A 40 -8.57 -3.77 -0.40
CA SER A 40 -7.94 -3.43 0.88
C SER A 40 -6.43 -3.21 0.72
N ASP A 41 -5.74 -4.10 0.01
CA ASP A 41 -4.31 -4.01 -0.27
C ASP A 41 -3.99 -2.71 -1.06
N ALA A 42 -4.78 -2.42 -2.09
CA ALA A 42 -4.66 -1.17 -2.84
C ALA A 42 -4.87 0.09 -1.97
N PHE A 43 -5.85 0.08 -1.06
CA PHE A 43 -6.07 1.21 -0.15
C PHE A 43 -4.94 1.36 0.87
N HIS A 44 -4.39 0.26 1.38
CA HIS A 44 -3.23 0.28 2.26
C HIS A 44 -2.03 0.95 1.57
N ASN A 45 -1.64 0.46 0.40
CA ASN A 45 -0.55 0.99 -0.41
C ASN A 45 -0.76 2.46 -0.83
N LEU A 46 -1.99 2.84 -1.18
CA LEU A 46 -2.33 4.21 -1.51
C LEU A 46 -2.19 5.13 -0.29
N SER A 47 -2.66 4.70 0.87
CA SER A 47 -2.58 5.48 2.12
C SER A 47 -1.14 5.74 2.52
N ASP A 48 -0.25 4.75 2.40
CA ASP A 48 1.17 4.90 2.69
C ASP A 48 1.85 5.88 1.73
N THR A 49 1.51 5.78 0.44
CA THR A 49 1.99 6.74 -0.56
C THR A 49 1.55 8.17 -0.25
N LEU A 50 0.28 8.36 0.11
CA LEU A 50 -0.25 9.67 0.49
C LEU A 50 0.39 10.20 1.78
N ALA A 51 0.61 9.34 2.78
CA ALA A 51 1.30 9.70 4.02
C ALA A 51 2.70 10.26 3.74
N ILE A 52 3.47 9.60 2.87
CA ILE A 52 4.81 10.05 2.48
C ILE A 52 4.74 11.41 1.76
N ILE A 53 3.79 11.59 0.83
CA ILE A 53 3.62 12.85 0.09
C ILE A 53 3.23 13.99 1.05
N PHE A 54 2.29 13.76 1.96
CA PHE A 54 1.84 14.76 2.93
C PHE A 54 2.96 15.12 3.91
N SER A 55 3.67 14.13 4.45
CA SER A 55 4.81 14.36 5.34
C SER A 55 5.93 15.14 4.67
N TYR A 56 6.27 14.80 3.41
CA TYR A 56 7.28 15.54 2.66
C TYR A 56 6.87 17.01 2.42
N ARG A 57 5.63 17.26 2.02
CA ARG A 57 5.11 18.62 1.82
C ARG A 57 5.04 19.40 3.13
N ALA A 58 4.57 18.78 4.19
CA ALA A 58 4.49 19.39 5.52
C ALA A 58 5.88 19.78 6.02
N GLN A 59 6.88 18.88 5.91
CA GLN A 59 8.26 19.14 6.29
C GLN A 59 8.90 20.27 5.45
N LYS A 60 8.66 20.26 4.11
CA LYS A 60 9.14 21.35 3.24
C LYS A 60 8.54 22.72 3.61
N MET A 61 7.26 22.73 4.00
CA MET A 61 6.58 23.94 4.44
C MET A 61 7.02 24.36 5.85
N ALA A 62 7.25 23.41 6.75
CA ALA A 62 7.72 23.69 8.12
C ALA A 62 9.07 24.40 8.18
N ARG A 63 9.91 24.23 7.14
CA ARG A 63 11.20 24.93 7.01
C ARG A 63 11.08 26.40 6.58
N LYS A 64 9.89 26.88 6.22
CA LYS A 64 9.67 28.29 5.87
C LYS A 64 9.64 29.15 7.13
N GLU A 65 10.29 30.31 7.07
CA GLU A 65 10.31 31.27 8.16
C GLU A 65 8.91 31.76 8.55
N ALA A 66 8.77 32.05 9.85
CA ALA A 66 7.56 32.68 10.38
C ALA A 66 7.31 34.04 9.71
N ASN A 67 6.06 34.39 9.47
CA ASN A 67 5.68 35.69 8.92
C ASN A 67 4.64 36.37 9.86
N LYS A 68 4.32 37.65 9.58
CA LYS A 68 3.41 38.45 10.41
C LYS A 68 2.01 37.82 10.61
N LYS A 69 1.56 36.94 9.69
CA LYS A 69 0.27 36.23 9.79
C LYS A 69 0.40 34.86 10.46
N ARG A 70 1.62 34.31 10.56
CA ARG A 70 1.90 32.98 11.12
C ARG A 70 3.13 33.04 12.02
N THR A 71 2.93 33.58 13.22
CA THR A 71 3.96 33.83 14.22
C THR A 71 4.66 32.54 14.70
N TYR A 72 3.97 31.41 14.69
CA TYR A 72 4.53 30.09 15.01
C TYR A 72 5.04 29.33 13.77
N GLY A 73 5.11 29.99 12.60
CA GLY A 73 5.52 29.35 11.35
C GLY A 73 4.56 28.25 10.90
N TYR A 74 5.12 27.22 10.28
CA TYR A 74 4.39 26.11 9.69
C TYR A 74 4.63 24.76 10.37
N GLN A 75 5.29 24.73 11.53
CA GLN A 75 5.65 23.50 12.25
C GLN A 75 4.45 22.59 12.58
N ARG A 76 3.28 23.21 12.83
CA ARG A 76 2.05 22.46 13.11
C ARG A 76 1.48 21.70 11.90
N LEU A 77 1.96 22.00 10.68
CA LEU A 77 1.50 21.27 9.46
C LEU A 77 1.93 19.82 9.46
N GLU A 78 3.05 19.50 10.08
CA GLU A 78 3.51 18.11 10.18
C GLU A 78 2.57 17.29 11.07
N ILE A 79 2.19 17.83 12.23
CA ILE A 79 1.22 17.20 13.14
C ILE A 79 -0.16 17.08 12.47
N LEU A 80 -0.61 18.15 11.78
CA LEU A 80 -1.88 18.14 11.06
C LEU A 80 -1.89 17.11 9.92
N SER A 81 -0.79 16.98 9.19
CA SER A 81 -0.63 16.00 8.13
C SER A 81 -0.74 14.56 8.69
N ALA A 82 -0.05 14.26 9.79
CA ALA A 82 -0.14 12.96 10.45
C ALA A 82 -1.56 12.68 10.96
N PHE A 83 -2.22 13.68 11.56
CA PHE A 83 -3.60 13.56 12.04
C PHE A 83 -4.58 13.26 10.90
N ILE A 84 -4.50 14.01 9.79
CA ILE A 84 -5.38 13.79 8.61
C ILE A 84 -5.16 12.39 8.04
N ASN A 85 -3.90 11.94 7.91
CA ASN A 85 -3.60 10.61 7.42
C ASN A 85 -4.21 9.52 8.31
N SER A 86 -4.01 9.62 9.64
CA SER A 86 -4.58 8.66 10.59
C SER A 86 -6.11 8.66 10.56
N PHE A 87 -6.73 9.82 10.40
CA PHE A 87 -8.18 9.94 10.30
C PHE A 87 -8.75 9.28 9.05
N ILE A 88 -8.09 9.46 7.90
CA ILE A 88 -8.44 8.78 6.64
C ILE A 88 -8.31 7.26 6.80
N LEU A 89 -7.23 6.77 7.39
CA LEU A 89 -7.02 5.34 7.64
C LEU A 89 -8.12 4.75 8.53
N ILE A 90 -8.53 5.44 9.59
CA ILE A 90 -9.62 4.99 10.47
C ILE A 90 -10.93 4.88 9.68
N ILE A 91 -11.27 5.87 8.86
CA ILE A 91 -12.49 5.83 8.04
C ILE A 91 -12.47 4.66 7.06
N LEU A 92 -11.35 4.46 6.36
CA LEU A 92 -11.18 3.36 5.42
C LEU A 92 -11.27 2.00 6.13
N SER A 93 -10.62 1.84 7.28
CA SER A 93 -10.68 0.60 8.08
C SER A 93 -12.09 0.29 8.54
N LEU A 94 -12.84 1.29 8.99
CA LEU A 94 -14.25 1.11 9.38
C LEU A 94 -15.11 0.72 8.18
N PHE A 95 -14.92 1.37 7.03
CA PHE A 95 -15.66 1.04 5.81
C PHE A 95 -15.39 -0.41 5.37
N LEU A 96 -14.11 -0.81 5.28
CA LEU A 96 -13.70 -2.15 4.88
C LEU A 96 -14.19 -3.20 5.89
N THR A 97 -14.14 -2.89 7.19
CA THR A 97 -14.65 -3.79 8.24
C THR A 97 -16.15 -4.03 8.07
N VAL A 98 -16.94 -2.97 7.88
CA VAL A 98 -18.40 -3.11 7.66
C VAL A 98 -18.67 -3.91 6.40
N GLU A 99 -17.95 -3.67 5.31
CA GLU A 99 -18.11 -4.39 4.06
C GLU A 99 -17.72 -5.87 4.19
N ALA A 100 -16.62 -6.17 4.92
CA ALA A 100 -16.22 -7.54 5.22
C ALA A 100 -17.31 -8.31 5.99
N PHE A 101 -17.91 -7.68 7.02
CA PHE A 101 -19.02 -8.30 7.77
C PHE A 101 -20.26 -8.55 6.91
N LYS A 102 -20.62 -7.64 6.00
CA LYS A 102 -21.71 -7.88 5.04
C LYS A 102 -21.44 -9.08 4.16
N ARG A 103 -20.22 -9.21 3.64
CA ARG A 103 -19.83 -10.33 2.78
C ARG A 103 -19.71 -11.66 3.52
N PHE A 104 -19.53 -11.64 4.84
CA PHE A 104 -19.65 -12.85 5.66
C PHE A 104 -21.08 -13.37 5.71
N THR A 105 -22.07 -12.47 5.83
CA THR A 105 -23.48 -12.85 5.90
C THR A 105 -24.10 -13.10 4.53
N SER A 106 -23.57 -12.45 3.50
CA SER A 106 -24.05 -12.54 2.12
C SER A 106 -22.86 -12.60 1.17
N PRO A 107 -22.20 -13.76 1.01
CA PRO A 107 -21.01 -13.89 0.18
C PRO A 107 -21.30 -13.53 -1.28
N GLU A 108 -20.49 -12.64 -1.85
CA GLU A 108 -20.55 -12.28 -3.26
C GLU A 108 -19.66 -13.20 -4.08
N LYS A 109 -20.08 -13.45 -5.33
CA LYS A 109 -19.27 -14.22 -6.28
C LYS A 109 -18.07 -13.40 -6.72
N ILE A 110 -16.88 -13.96 -6.54
CA ILE A 110 -15.61 -13.35 -6.92
C ILE A 110 -15.10 -14.01 -8.19
N ASN A 111 -14.64 -13.20 -9.14
CA ASN A 111 -13.90 -13.71 -10.28
C ASN A 111 -12.49 -14.11 -9.86
N SER A 112 -12.35 -15.35 -9.40
CA SER A 112 -11.08 -15.88 -8.87
C SER A 112 -9.95 -15.90 -9.91
N HIS A 113 -10.25 -15.98 -11.21
CA HIS A 113 -9.25 -15.90 -12.28
C HIS A 113 -8.61 -14.51 -12.34
N LEU A 114 -9.44 -13.46 -12.33
CA LEU A 114 -8.97 -12.09 -12.38
C LEU A 114 -8.23 -11.74 -11.09
N MET A 115 -8.81 -12.11 -9.93
CA MET A 115 -8.18 -11.95 -8.63
C MET A 115 -6.78 -12.59 -8.59
N LEU A 116 -6.65 -13.85 -9.02
CA LEU A 116 -5.39 -14.58 -9.05
C LEU A 116 -4.38 -13.91 -10.00
N THR A 117 -4.82 -13.48 -11.18
CA THR A 117 -3.94 -12.86 -12.17
C THR A 117 -3.35 -11.56 -11.62
N VAL A 118 -4.19 -10.70 -11.03
CA VAL A 118 -3.76 -9.42 -10.45
C VAL A 118 -2.82 -9.65 -9.27
N ALA A 119 -3.18 -10.58 -8.36
CA ALA A 119 -2.35 -10.91 -7.20
C ALA A 119 -0.97 -11.48 -7.60
N VAL A 120 -0.90 -12.32 -8.65
CA VAL A 120 0.40 -12.84 -9.15
C VAL A 120 1.25 -11.71 -9.75
N ILE A 121 0.64 -10.79 -10.50
CA ILE A 121 1.37 -9.63 -11.05
C ILE A 121 1.90 -8.76 -9.91
N GLY A 122 1.08 -8.47 -8.90
CA GLY A 122 1.47 -7.73 -7.69
C GLY A 122 2.63 -8.41 -6.96
N LEU A 123 2.50 -9.71 -6.70
CA LEU A 123 3.56 -10.50 -6.05
C LEU A 123 4.90 -10.42 -6.81
N LEU A 124 4.88 -10.63 -8.13
CA LEU A 124 6.11 -10.62 -8.93
C LEU A 124 6.77 -9.24 -8.94
N ALA A 125 5.99 -8.18 -9.01
CA ALA A 125 6.50 -6.83 -9.01
C ALA A 125 7.00 -6.40 -7.62
N ASN A 126 6.33 -6.77 -6.52
CA ASN A 126 6.81 -6.55 -5.17
C ASN A 126 8.09 -7.35 -4.89
N LEU A 127 8.15 -8.62 -5.29
CA LEU A 127 9.35 -9.44 -5.18
C LEU A 127 10.53 -8.85 -5.97
N PHE A 128 10.28 -8.36 -7.20
CA PHE A 128 11.31 -7.68 -7.99
C PHE A 128 11.82 -6.42 -7.28
N SER A 129 10.92 -5.63 -6.67
CA SER A 129 11.27 -4.43 -5.90
C SER A 129 12.11 -4.77 -4.66
N VAL A 130 11.75 -5.84 -3.94
CA VAL A 130 12.53 -6.37 -2.80
C VAL A 130 13.94 -6.76 -3.23
N LEU A 131 14.07 -7.52 -4.32
CA LEU A 131 15.38 -7.95 -4.85
C LEU A 131 16.22 -6.75 -5.31
N LEU A 132 15.59 -5.72 -5.89
CA LEU A 132 16.29 -4.52 -6.35
C LEU A 132 16.86 -3.70 -5.19
N LEU A 133 16.17 -3.63 -4.04
CA LEU A 133 16.59 -2.86 -2.87
C LEU A 133 17.46 -3.65 -1.88
N ARG A 134 17.48 -4.98 -1.98
CA ARG A 134 18.14 -5.87 -1.01
C ARG A 134 19.61 -5.50 -0.74
N GLN A 135 20.38 -5.18 -1.78
CA GLN A 135 21.82 -4.88 -1.63
C GLN A 135 22.08 -3.52 -0.98
N GLU A 136 21.12 -2.61 -1.03
CA GLU A 136 21.25 -1.24 -0.55
C GLU A 136 20.52 -1.04 0.79
N ALA A 137 19.76 -2.07 1.25
CA ALA A 137 19.01 -2.02 2.51
C ALA A 137 19.91 -1.83 3.75
N ASP A 138 21.16 -2.31 3.70
CA ASP A 138 22.10 -2.17 4.81
C ASP A 138 22.82 -0.82 4.80
N GLU A 139 22.76 -0.06 3.70
CA GLU A 139 23.48 1.22 3.56
C GLU A 139 22.68 2.42 4.13
N SER A 140 21.36 2.30 4.24
CA SER A 140 20.48 3.41 4.66
C SER A 140 19.23 2.91 5.38
N LEU A 141 18.93 3.50 6.54
CA LEU A 141 17.70 3.23 7.29
C LEU A 141 16.43 3.48 6.47
N ASN A 142 16.45 4.49 5.60
CA ASN A 142 15.31 4.80 4.73
C ASN A 142 15.08 3.70 3.69
N ILE A 143 16.15 3.18 3.07
CA ILE A 143 16.05 2.07 2.10
C ILE A 143 15.66 0.79 2.82
N LYS A 144 16.18 0.55 4.02
CA LYS A 144 15.82 -0.60 4.85
C LYS A 144 14.33 -0.59 5.21
N SER A 145 13.79 0.57 5.57
CA SER A 145 12.34 0.71 5.82
C SER A 145 11.52 0.37 4.58
N SER A 146 11.89 0.92 3.41
CA SER A 146 11.20 0.60 2.15
C SER A 146 11.31 -0.88 1.77
N TYR A 147 12.48 -1.49 2.00
CA TYR A 147 12.70 -2.93 1.77
C TYR A 147 11.78 -3.79 2.65
N LEU A 148 11.69 -3.48 3.95
CA LEU A 148 10.84 -4.21 4.90
C LEU A 148 9.35 -4.04 4.57
N HIS A 149 8.94 -2.85 4.16
CA HIS A 149 7.58 -2.58 3.71
C HIS A 149 7.22 -3.45 2.49
N LEU A 150 8.03 -3.43 1.43
CA LEU A 150 7.82 -4.26 0.24
C LEU A 150 7.87 -5.76 0.53
N LEU A 151 8.67 -6.19 1.51
CA LEU A 151 8.67 -7.57 1.96
C LEU A 151 7.34 -7.95 2.62
N SER A 152 6.77 -7.06 3.41
CA SER A 152 5.43 -7.22 4.01
C SER A 152 4.36 -7.33 2.90
N ASP A 153 4.39 -6.45 1.89
CA ASP A 153 3.46 -6.48 0.75
C ASP A 153 3.59 -7.78 -0.04
N THR A 154 4.82 -8.29 -0.19
CA THR A 154 5.08 -9.58 -0.84
C THR A 154 4.39 -10.73 -0.08
N LEU A 155 4.49 -10.75 1.25
CA LEU A 155 3.83 -11.75 2.09
C LEU A 155 2.30 -11.63 2.03
N SER A 156 1.81 -10.42 2.00
CA SER A 156 0.39 -10.08 1.82
C SER A 156 -0.15 -10.64 0.50
N SER A 157 0.53 -10.37 -0.60
CA SER A 157 0.17 -10.87 -1.94
C SER A 157 0.13 -12.40 -1.99
N VAL A 158 1.03 -13.11 -1.28
CA VAL A 158 0.99 -14.58 -1.16
C VAL A 158 -0.32 -15.02 -0.51
N SER A 159 -0.78 -14.35 0.54
CA SER A 159 -2.04 -14.66 1.22
C SER A 159 -3.25 -14.49 0.29
N VAL A 160 -3.26 -13.41 -0.51
CA VAL A 160 -4.30 -13.17 -1.53
C VAL A 160 -4.31 -14.26 -2.60
N ILE A 161 -3.14 -14.72 -3.06
CA ILE A 161 -3.02 -15.82 -4.02
C ILE A 161 -3.59 -17.11 -3.45
N ILE A 162 -3.25 -17.45 -2.19
CA ILE A 162 -3.81 -18.62 -1.52
C ILE A 162 -5.33 -18.50 -1.45
N GLY A 163 -5.87 -17.34 -1.07
CA GLY A 163 -7.30 -17.08 -1.06
C GLY A 163 -7.95 -17.25 -2.44
N ALA A 164 -7.35 -16.70 -3.49
CA ALA A 164 -7.85 -16.84 -4.85
C ALA A 164 -7.90 -18.31 -5.32
N ILE A 165 -6.89 -19.11 -4.93
CA ILE A 165 -6.84 -20.55 -5.21
C ILE A 165 -7.96 -21.28 -4.46
N LEU A 166 -8.15 -20.97 -3.16
CA LEU A 166 -9.22 -21.59 -2.36
C LEU A 166 -10.61 -21.25 -2.89
N ILE A 167 -10.83 -20.00 -3.29
CA ILE A 167 -12.08 -19.59 -3.95
C ILE A 167 -12.28 -20.37 -5.25
N ARG A 168 -11.25 -20.51 -6.07
CA ARG A 168 -11.32 -21.15 -7.38
C ARG A 168 -11.66 -22.64 -7.31
N PHE A 169 -11.09 -23.38 -6.37
CA PHE A 169 -11.19 -24.84 -6.31
C PHE A 169 -12.25 -25.34 -5.33
N PHE A 170 -12.61 -24.52 -4.33
CA PHE A 170 -13.48 -24.93 -3.23
C PHE A 170 -14.71 -24.02 -3.07
N ASP A 171 -14.84 -22.95 -3.88
CA ASP A 171 -15.93 -21.96 -3.78
C ASP A 171 -16.06 -21.30 -2.39
N ILE A 172 -14.92 -21.15 -1.68
CA ILE A 172 -14.85 -20.59 -0.31
C ILE A 172 -14.79 -19.06 -0.38
N TYR A 173 -15.89 -18.42 -0.75
CA TYR A 173 -15.93 -16.95 -0.96
C TYR A 173 -15.73 -16.14 0.31
N TRP A 174 -16.04 -16.67 1.49
CA TRP A 174 -15.86 -15.98 2.77
C TRP A 174 -14.37 -15.75 3.18
N ILE A 175 -13.43 -16.38 2.48
CA ILE A 175 -12.00 -16.19 2.75
C ILE A 175 -11.52 -14.81 2.33
N ASP A 176 -12.09 -14.23 1.28
CA ASP A 176 -11.72 -12.90 0.78
C ASP A 176 -11.97 -11.78 1.80
N PRO A 177 -13.15 -11.66 2.44
CA PRO A 177 -13.33 -10.71 3.55
C PRO A 177 -12.43 -10.98 4.76
N VAL A 178 -12.04 -12.24 5.05
CA VAL A 178 -11.04 -12.52 6.11
C VAL A 178 -9.68 -11.95 5.73
N LEU A 179 -9.23 -12.18 4.50
CA LEU A 179 -7.97 -11.64 3.99
C LEU A 179 -7.99 -10.11 3.96
N SER A 180 -9.12 -9.51 3.58
CA SER A 180 -9.31 -8.06 3.62
C SER A 180 -9.07 -7.49 5.03
N LEU A 181 -9.57 -8.17 6.09
CA LEU A 181 -9.39 -7.73 7.47
C LEU A 181 -7.92 -7.86 7.96
N ILE A 182 -7.13 -8.73 7.35
CA ILE A 182 -5.70 -8.85 7.68
C ILE A 182 -4.91 -7.64 7.14
N HIS A 183 -5.40 -7.00 6.08
CA HIS A 183 -4.76 -5.83 5.43
C HIS A 183 -5.17 -4.49 6.05
N ILE A 184 -6.05 -4.46 7.02
CA ILE A 184 -6.50 -3.28 7.75
C ILE A 184 -5.61 -3.02 8.97
#